data_2d2f14b1fe4027b42d86c511fecfd389
#
_entry.id   2d2f14b1fe4027b42d86c511fecfd389
#
_cell.length_a   1.000
_cell.length_b   1.000
_cell.length_c   1.000
_cell.angle_alpha   90.00
_cell.angle_beta   90.00
_cell.angle_gamma   90.00
#
_symmetry.space_group_name_H-M   'P 1'
#
loop_
_entity.id
_entity.type
_entity.pdbx_description
1 polymer ?
#
loop_
_entity_poly.entity_id
_entity_poly.type
_entity_poly.pdbx_seq_one_letter_code
_entity_poly.pdbx_strand_id
1 'polypeptide(L)'
;MPSAKKTLVNQMDNARHIMLLLVIVFHLFVYNYVLNLERTRCDCSDNWQREFIKYYSLVALVISTSLFITGFSGSNVRLPIAFSLLFSLFGLINAFVIFFYTKNLMDAGSACDCSGGRVRTAIHYLSAFRVILTLFALLSAIFFLVFLRAFV
;
A
#
# COMPACT_ATOMS: atom_id res chain seq x y z
N MET A 1 -8.06 31.46 -20.86
CA MET A 1 -8.23 30.09 -20.33
C MET A 1 -6.93 29.33 -19.94
N PRO A 2 -5.72 29.90 -19.89
CA PRO A 2 -4.51 29.18 -19.45
C PRO A 2 -4.41 28.99 -17.92
N SER A 3 -5.08 29.82 -17.12
CA SER A 3 -4.99 29.77 -15.65
C SER A 3 -5.61 28.50 -15.03
N ALA A 4 -6.79 28.06 -15.49
CA ALA A 4 -7.49 26.89 -14.93
C ALA A 4 -6.70 25.58 -15.14
N LYS A 5 -6.06 25.43 -16.31
CA LYS A 5 -5.24 24.25 -16.64
C LYS A 5 -4.02 24.14 -15.71
N LYS A 6 -3.37 25.26 -15.41
CA LYS A 6 -2.19 25.30 -14.52
C LYS A 6 -2.56 24.96 -13.07
N THR A 7 -3.72 25.44 -12.60
CA THR A 7 -4.23 25.13 -11.27
C THR A 7 -4.55 23.65 -11.13
N LEU A 8 -5.18 23.04 -12.14
CA LEU A 8 -5.52 21.62 -12.13
C LEU A 8 -4.27 20.73 -12.09
N VAL A 9 -3.25 21.05 -12.88
CA VAL A 9 -1.97 20.32 -12.89
C VAL A 9 -1.29 20.39 -11.52
N ASN A 10 -1.20 21.55 -10.91
CA ASN A 10 -0.62 21.71 -9.58
C ASN A 10 -1.39 20.92 -8.50
N GLN A 11 -2.71 20.87 -8.61
CA GLN A 11 -3.54 20.11 -7.68
C GLN A 11 -3.34 18.59 -7.82
N MET A 12 -3.17 18.09 -9.04
CA MET A 12 -2.86 16.68 -9.30
C MET A 12 -1.48 16.29 -8.78
N ASP A 13 -0.48 17.16 -8.95
CA ASP A 13 0.88 16.89 -8.45
C ASP A 13 0.91 16.87 -6.92
N ASN A 14 0.22 17.76 -6.25
CA ASN A 14 0.09 17.75 -4.79
C ASN A 14 -0.60 16.49 -4.28
N ALA A 15 -1.69 16.04 -4.92
CA ALA A 15 -2.39 14.82 -4.56
C ALA A 15 -1.47 13.59 -4.70
N ARG A 16 -0.68 13.53 -5.77
CA ARG A 16 0.32 12.45 -5.99
C ARG A 16 1.36 12.41 -4.87
N HIS A 17 1.91 13.55 -4.46
CA HIS A 17 2.89 13.60 -3.37
C HIS A 17 2.31 13.16 -2.04
N ILE A 18 1.08 13.58 -1.72
CA ILE A 18 0.39 13.15 -0.51
C ILE A 18 0.18 11.63 -0.52
N MET A 19 -0.25 11.07 -1.65
CA MET A 19 -0.46 9.62 -1.79
C MET A 19 0.85 8.84 -1.63
N LEU A 20 1.96 9.29 -2.24
CA LEU A 20 3.27 8.66 -2.07
C LEU A 20 3.73 8.72 -0.62
N LEU A 21 3.55 9.85 0.06
CA LEU A 21 3.87 9.99 1.48
C LEU A 21 3.08 9.00 2.34
N LEU A 22 1.78 8.87 2.11
CA LEU A 22 0.94 7.89 2.83
C LEU A 22 1.40 6.45 2.60
N VAL A 23 1.79 6.11 1.37
CA VAL A 23 2.34 4.78 1.05
C VAL A 23 3.66 4.54 1.79
N ILE A 24 4.57 5.52 1.82
CA ILE A 24 5.84 5.43 2.54
C ILE A 24 5.60 5.22 4.04
N VAL A 25 4.76 6.06 4.66
CA VAL A 25 4.44 5.96 6.09
C VAL A 25 3.82 4.61 6.43
N PHE A 26 2.87 4.13 5.63
CA PHE A 26 2.24 2.84 5.84
C PHE A 26 3.25 1.69 5.78
N HIS A 27 4.08 1.62 4.73
CA HIS A 27 5.05 0.54 4.60
C HIS A 27 6.17 0.61 5.64
N LEU A 28 6.57 1.81 6.05
CA LEU A 28 7.51 1.99 7.16
C LEU A 28 6.94 1.42 8.47
N PHE A 29 5.66 1.67 8.72
CA PHE A 29 4.97 1.21 9.91
C PHE A 29 4.84 -0.32 9.93
N VAL A 30 4.44 -0.92 8.79
CA VAL A 30 4.34 -2.38 8.61
C VAL A 30 5.71 -3.04 8.73
N TYR A 31 6.73 -2.49 8.08
CA TYR A 31 8.10 -3.02 8.13
C TYR A 31 8.67 -3.03 9.54
N ASN A 32 8.53 -1.92 10.27
CA ASN A 32 8.96 -1.84 11.66
C ASN A 32 8.21 -2.82 12.57
N TYR A 33 6.92 -3.02 12.35
CA TYR A 33 6.14 -4.00 13.09
C TYR A 33 6.68 -5.42 12.87
N VAL A 34 6.92 -5.82 11.62
CA VAL A 34 7.47 -7.15 11.31
C VAL A 34 8.86 -7.34 11.89
N LEU A 35 9.75 -6.33 11.79
CA LEU A 35 11.07 -6.39 12.43
C LEU A 35 10.98 -6.52 13.95
N ASN A 36 10.00 -5.89 14.58
CA ASN A 36 9.81 -6.03 16.02
C ASN A 36 9.40 -7.46 16.40
N LEU A 37 8.51 -8.09 15.62
CA LEU A 37 8.14 -9.51 15.82
C LEU A 37 9.35 -10.45 15.71
N GLU A 38 10.25 -10.19 14.77
CA GLU A 38 11.51 -10.95 14.64
C GLU A 38 12.43 -10.76 15.85
N ARG A 39 12.62 -9.51 16.29
CA ARG A 39 13.48 -9.17 17.43
C ARG A 39 12.97 -9.79 18.74
N THR A 40 11.66 -9.85 18.91
CA THR A 40 11.04 -10.45 20.10
C THR A 40 10.93 -11.97 20.02
N ARG A 41 11.42 -12.59 18.94
CA ARG A 41 11.32 -14.05 18.69
C ARG A 41 9.89 -14.57 18.85
N CYS A 42 8.94 -13.86 18.22
CA CYS A 42 7.53 -14.19 18.28
C CYS A 42 7.24 -15.41 17.36
N ASP A 43 7.43 -16.61 17.86
CA ASP A 43 7.36 -17.86 17.07
C ASP A 43 6.00 -18.07 16.41
N CYS A 44 4.91 -17.68 17.08
CA CYS A 44 3.56 -17.76 16.50
C CYS A 44 3.37 -16.89 15.24
N SER A 45 4.22 -15.89 15.04
CA SER A 45 4.21 -15.01 13.87
C SER A 45 5.09 -15.51 12.73
N ASP A 46 5.85 -16.60 12.96
CA ASP A 46 6.83 -17.12 12.00
C ASP A 46 6.16 -17.95 10.92
N ASN A 47 5.89 -17.30 9.78
CA ASN A 47 5.35 -17.95 8.60
C ASN A 47 5.79 -17.22 7.32
N TRP A 48 5.52 -17.82 6.16
CA TRP A 48 5.87 -17.24 4.85
C TRP A 48 5.25 -15.84 4.62
N GLN A 49 4.09 -15.56 5.22
CA GLN A 49 3.42 -14.25 5.08
C GLN A 49 4.25 -13.14 5.70
N ARG A 50 4.89 -13.39 6.86
CA ARG A 50 5.79 -12.43 7.51
C ARG A 50 6.95 -12.06 6.61
N GLU A 51 7.63 -13.05 6.03
CA GLU A 51 8.75 -12.83 5.10
C GLU A 51 8.30 -12.07 3.85
N PHE A 52 7.18 -12.48 3.25
CA PHE A 52 6.62 -11.77 2.10
C PHE A 52 6.32 -10.30 2.40
N ILE A 53 5.65 -10.01 3.52
CA ILE A 53 5.31 -8.64 3.95
C ILE A 53 6.56 -7.81 4.16
N LYS A 54 7.59 -8.38 4.80
CA LYS A 54 8.87 -7.74 5.06
C LYS A 54 9.56 -7.30 3.78
N TYR A 55 9.79 -8.23 2.85
CA TYR A 55 10.49 -7.93 1.59
C TYR A 55 9.69 -7.01 0.69
N TYR A 56 8.39 -7.24 0.58
CA TYR A 56 7.54 -6.35 -0.19
C TYR A 56 7.52 -4.93 0.37
N SER A 57 7.41 -4.77 1.69
CA SER A 57 7.42 -3.44 2.31
C SER A 57 8.75 -2.71 2.09
N LEU A 58 9.87 -3.42 2.13
CA LEU A 58 11.18 -2.85 1.83
C LEU A 58 11.26 -2.35 0.37
N VAL A 59 10.85 -3.18 -0.59
CA VAL A 59 10.85 -2.81 -2.02
C VAL A 59 9.91 -1.63 -2.26
N ALA A 60 8.71 -1.66 -1.67
CA ALA A 60 7.74 -0.57 -1.79
C ALA A 60 8.28 0.75 -1.20
N LEU A 61 9.00 0.70 -0.08
CA LEU A 61 9.67 1.86 0.51
C LEU A 61 10.71 2.45 -0.45
N VAL A 62 11.59 1.62 -1.00
CA VAL A 62 12.64 2.08 -1.92
C VAL A 62 12.03 2.74 -3.16
N ILE A 63 11.06 2.08 -3.80
CA ILE A 63 10.41 2.61 -5.00
C ILE A 63 9.64 3.90 -4.70
N SER A 64 8.81 3.90 -3.65
CA SER A 64 7.98 5.06 -3.31
C SER A 64 8.82 6.26 -2.89
N THR A 65 9.91 6.05 -2.15
CA THR A 65 10.83 7.12 -1.74
C THR A 65 11.59 7.68 -2.95
N SER A 66 12.04 6.83 -3.87
CA SER A 66 12.68 7.26 -5.10
C SER A 66 11.75 8.12 -5.96
N LEU A 67 10.47 7.70 -6.12
CA LEU A 67 9.47 8.45 -6.85
C LEU A 67 9.10 9.78 -6.16
N PHE A 68 9.08 9.79 -4.84
CA PHE A 68 8.82 10.98 -4.04
C PHE A 68 9.93 12.02 -4.24
N ILE A 69 11.19 11.62 -4.11
CA ILE A 69 12.36 12.50 -4.29
C ILE A 69 12.44 13.02 -5.73
N THR A 70 12.27 12.17 -6.74
CA THR A 70 12.32 12.57 -8.14
C THR A 70 11.16 13.50 -8.52
N GLY A 71 9.99 13.33 -7.90
CA GLY A 71 8.86 14.23 -8.06
C GLY A 71 9.17 15.67 -7.58
N PHE A 72 9.88 15.81 -6.47
CA PHE A 72 10.30 17.12 -5.96
C PHE A 72 11.37 17.80 -6.84
N SER A 73 12.25 17.03 -7.47
CA SER A 73 13.27 17.58 -8.37
C SER A 73 12.74 18.00 -9.74
N GLY A 74 11.42 17.99 -9.94
CA GLY A 74 10.79 18.43 -11.20
C GLY A 74 11.00 17.48 -12.37
N SER A 75 11.66 16.35 -12.16
CA SER A 75 11.83 15.31 -13.18
C SER A 75 10.53 14.51 -13.32
N ASN A 76 9.84 14.66 -14.43
CA ASN A 76 8.64 13.87 -14.77
C ASN A 76 9.04 12.43 -15.14
N VAL A 77 9.46 11.65 -14.15
CA VAL A 77 9.67 10.21 -14.36
C VAL A 77 8.30 9.55 -14.54
N ARG A 78 7.97 9.26 -15.80
CA ARG A 78 6.80 8.45 -16.13
C ARG A 78 7.20 6.98 -16.11
N LEU A 79 6.73 6.26 -15.10
CA LEU A 79 6.87 4.80 -15.09
C LEU A 79 6.10 4.20 -16.27
N PRO A 80 6.65 3.17 -16.94
CA PRO A 80 5.90 2.41 -17.95
C PRO A 80 4.56 1.92 -17.37
N ILE A 81 3.50 2.04 -18.14
CA ILE A 81 2.14 1.63 -17.72
C ILE A 81 2.13 0.19 -17.19
N ALA A 82 2.83 -0.71 -17.88
CA ALA A 82 2.94 -2.12 -17.46
C ALA A 82 3.55 -2.26 -16.07
N PHE A 83 4.60 -1.50 -15.75
CA PHE A 83 5.23 -1.51 -14.43
C PHE A 83 4.27 -0.97 -13.36
N SER A 84 3.56 0.10 -13.65
CA SER A 84 2.57 0.68 -12.74
C SER A 84 1.43 -0.30 -12.43
N LEU A 85 0.93 -1.01 -13.44
CA LEU A 85 -0.10 -2.03 -13.28
C LEU A 85 0.38 -3.22 -12.45
N LEU A 86 1.58 -3.74 -12.74
CA LEU A 86 2.17 -4.83 -11.96
C LEU A 86 2.38 -4.42 -10.51
N PHE A 87 2.93 -3.23 -10.28
CA PHE A 87 3.16 -2.73 -8.93
C PHE A 87 1.84 -2.55 -8.15
N SER A 88 0.78 -2.10 -8.81
CA SER A 88 -0.55 -1.98 -8.22
C SER A 88 -1.14 -3.35 -7.88
N LEU A 89 -0.98 -4.34 -8.76
CA LEU A 89 -1.45 -5.71 -8.52
C LEU A 89 -0.73 -6.35 -7.33
N PHE A 90 0.61 -6.27 -7.28
CA PHE A 90 1.38 -6.75 -6.13
C PHE A 90 1.04 -5.99 -4.85
N GLY A 91 0.74 -4.70 -4.96
CA GLY A 91 0.26 -3.88 -3.84
C GLY A 91 -1.06 -4.36 -3.27
N LEU A 92 -1.98 -4.78 -4.13
CA LEU A 92 -3.25 -5.37 -3.73
C LEU A 92 -3.04 -6.74 -3.04
N ILE A 93 -2.24 -7.62 -3.65
CA ILE A 93 -1.90 -8.92 -3.06
C ILE A 93 -1.28 -8.71 -1.67
N ASN A 94 -0.31 -7.80 -1.54
CA ASN A 94 0.31 -7.50 -0.26
C ASN A 94 -0.71 -6.98 0.78
N ALA A 95 -1.67 -6.15 0.39
CA ALA A 95 -2.70 -5.66 1.29
C ALA A 95 -3.58 -6.81 1.83
N PHE A 96 -3.94 -7.78 1.00
CA PHE A 96 -4.63 -9.00 1.42
C PHE A 96 -3.77 -9.86 2.35
N VAL A 97 -2.49 -10.05 2.01
CA VAL A 97 -1.57 -10.84 2.85
C VAL A 97 -1.42 -10.20 4.23
N ILE A 98 -1.25 -8.89 4.32
CA ILE A 98 -1.19 -8.16 5.60
C ILE A 98 -2.50 -8.32 6.38
N PHE A 99 -3.63 -8.18 5.72
CA PHE A 99 -4.95 -8.32 6.36
C PHE A 99 -5.13 -9.70 6.97
N PHE A 100 -4.91 -10.78 6.20
CA PHE A 100 -5.05 -12.15 6.69
C PHE A 100 -3.99 -12.50 7.74
N TYR A 101 -2.76 -12.05 7.56
CA TYR A 101 -1.70 -12.24 8.55
C TYR A 101 -2.06 -11.64 9.90
N THR A 102 -2.46 -10.37 9.91
CA THR A 102 -2.83 -9.70 11.16
C THR A 102 -4.10 -10.27 11.76
N LYS A 103 -5.07 -10.70 10.94
CA LYS A 103 -6.26 -11.41 11.40
C LYS A 103 -5.89 -12.72 12.10
N ASN A 104 -5.06 -13.56 11.47
CA ASN A 104 -4.62 -14.83 12.07
C ASN A 104 -3.91 -14.61 13.41
N LEU A 105 -3.07 -13.57 13.52
CA LEU A 105 -2.42 -13.21 14.78
C LEU A 105 -3.43 -12.74 15.85
N MET A 106 -4.53 -12.09 15.45
CA MET A 106 -5.60 -11.69 16.37
C MET A 106 -6.43 -12.88 16.83
N ASP A 107 -6.76 -13.80 15.91
CA ASP A 107 -7.55 -15.00 16.19
C ASP A 107 -6.79 -15.99 17.08
N ALA A 108 -5.45 -16.00 17.01
CA ALA A 108 -4.60 -16.79 17.90
C ALA A 108 -4.67 -16.36 19.38
N GLY A 109 -5.17 -15.15 19.67
CA GLY A 109 -5.44 -14.66 21.02
C GLY A 109 -4.22 -14.74 21.94
N SER A 110 -4.39 -15.34 23.12
CA SER A 110 -3.34 -15.49 24.13
C SER A 110 -2.17 -16.36 23.72
N ALA A 111 -2.36 -17.25 22.73
CA ALA A 111 -1.26 -18.08 22.19
C ALA A 111 -0.23 -17.25 21.40
N CYS A 112 -0.57 -16.01 21.01
CA CYS A 112 0.29 -15.09 20.26
C CYS A 112 0.37 -13.70 20.92
N ASP A 113 0.54 -13.65 22.22
CA ASP A 113 0.53 -12.41 23.00
C ASP A 113 1.71 -11.48 22.64
N CYS A 114 2.85 -12.06 22.22
CA CYS A 114 4.01 -11.32 21.73
C CYS A 114 3.72 -10.45 20.49
N SER A 115 2.72 -10.81 19.68
CA SER A 115 2.28 -10.02 18.53
C SER A 115 1.26 -8.94 18.90
N GLY A 116 0.80 -8.93 20.17
CA GLY A 116 -0.28 -8.09 20.66
C GLY A 116 0.04 -6.61 20.63
N GLY A 117 -1.02 -5.79 20.65
CA GLY A 117 -0.90 -4.37 20.83
C GLY A 117 -1.67 -3.51 19.83
N ARG A 118 -1.71 -2.21 20.12
CA ARG A 118 -2.40 -1.20 19.30
C ARG A 118 -1.87 -1.15 17.86
N VAL A 119 -0.57 -1.46 17.67
CA VAL A 119 0.09 -1.44 16.35
C VAL A 119 -0.49 -2.51 15.44
N ARG A 120 -0.63 -3.76 15.90
CA ARG A 120 -1.27 -4.86 15.15
C ARG A 120 -2.68 -4.49 14.71
N THR A 121 -3.47 -3.98 15.65
CA THR A 121 -4.85 -3.57 15.40
C THR A 121 -4.93 -2.43 14.38
N ALA A 122 -4.05 -1.43 14.48
CA ALA A 122 -3.98 -0.33 13.52
C ALA A 122 -3.61 -0.83 12.11
N ILE A 123 -2.61 -1.71 11.99
CA ILE A 123 -2.20 -2.29 10.69
C ILE A 123 -3.34 -3.10 10.09
N HIS A 124 -4.07 -3.89 10.90
CA HIS A 124 -5.21 -4.67 10.44
C HIS A 124 -6.30 -3.77 9.81
N TYR A 125 -6.74 -2.73 10.50
CA TYR A 125 -7.77 -1.83 9.99
C TYR A 125 -7.29 -1.01 8.79
N LEU A 126 -6.04 -0.53 8.80
CA LEU A 126 -5.46 0.18 7.66
C LEU A 126 -5.34 -0.71 6.42
N SER A 127 -4.97 -1.98 6.58
CA SER A 127 -4.91 -2.94 5.47
C SER A 127 -6.31 -3.28 4.94
N ALA A 128 -7.30 -3.46 5.82
CA ALA A 128 -8.70 -3.66 5.44
C ALA A 128 -9.24 -2.46 4.63
N PHE A 129 -9.02 -1.25 5.12
CA PHE A 129 -9.41 -0.03 4.43
C PHE A 129 -8.75 0.09 3.05
N ARG A 130 -7.45 -0.21 2.95
CA ARG A 130 -6.72 -0.22 1.68
C ARG A 130 -7.29 -1.25 0.69
N VAL A 131 -7.61 -2.46 1.15
CA VAL A 131 -8.27 -3.49 0.31
C VAL A 131 -9.60 -2.97 -0.23
N ILE A 132 -10.45 -2.42 0.62
CA ILE A 132 -11.77 -1.88 0.22
C ILE A 132 -11.61 -0.77 -0.82
N LEU A 133 -10.72 0.21 -0.58
CA LEU A 133 -10.47 1.30 -1.53
C LEU A 133 -9.97 0.80 -2.87
N THR A 134 -9.05 -0.17 -2.87
CA THR A 134 -8.49 -0.70 -4.12
C THR A 134 -9.54 -1.49 -4.90
N LEU A 135 -10.36 -2.31 -4.22
CA LEU A 135 -11.47 -3.02 -4.86
C LEU A 135 -12.49 -2.05 -5.44
N PHE A 136 -12.84 -1.00 -4.70
CA PHE A 136 -13.76 0.02 -5.19
C PHE A 136 -13.21 0.74 -6.43
N ALA A 137 -11.92 1.09 -6.44
CA ALA A 137 -11.27 1.70 -7.60
C ALA A 137 -11.25 0.77 -8.81
N LEU A 138 -10.97 -0.53 -8.63
CA LEU A 138 -11.01 -1.53 -9.69
C LEU A 138 -12.42 -1.70 -10.27
N LEU A 139 -13.44 -1.81 -9.42
CA LEU A 139 -14.83 -1.93 -9.86
C LEU A 139 -15.28 -0.69 -10.63
N SER A 140 -14.91 0.50 -10.15
CA SER A 140 -15.21 1.77 -10.82
C SER A 140 -14.53 1.85 -12.21
N ALA A 141 -13.28 1.40 -12.33
CA ALA A 141 -12.55 1.37 -13.58
C ALA A 141 -13.20 0.38 -14.60
N ILE A 142 -13.59 -0.81 -14.13
CA ILE A 142 -14.28 -1.81 -14.97
C ILE A 142 -15.62 -1.25 -15.44
N PHE A 143 -16.41 -0.67 -14.54
CA PHE A 143 -17.69 -0.06 -14.88
C PHE A 143 -17.54 1.03 -15.94
N PHE A 144 -16.54 1.90 -15.77
CA PHE A 144 -16.26 2.96 -16.74
C PHE A 144 -15.86 2.41 -18.12
N LEU A 145 -15.03 1.36 -18.17
CA LEU A 145 -14.63 0.71 -19.42
C LEU A 145 -15.83 0.04 -20.14
N VAL A 146 -16.71 -0.62 -19.40
CA VAL A 146 -17.92 -1.24 -19.95
C VAL A 146 -18.88 -0.16 -20.48
N PHE A 147 -19.05 0.93 -19.72
CA PHE A 147 -19.87 2.05 -20.12
C PHE A 147 -19.37 2.71 -21.41
N LEU A 148 -18.07 2.98 -21.51
CA LEU A 148 -17.48 3.54 -22.73
C LEU A 148 -17.70 2.64 -23.94
N ARG A 149 -17.60 1.31 -23.81
CA ARG A 149 -17.86 0.36 -24.91
C ARG A 149 -19.32 0.32 -25.34
N ALA A 150 -20.25 0.63 -24.45
CA ALA A 150 -21.67 0.64 -24.78
C ALA A 150 -22.12 1.90 -25.57
N PHE A 151 -21.28 2.95 -25.59
CA PHE A 151 -21.58 4.21 -26.27
C PHE A 151 -20.69 4.49 -27.49
N VAL A 152 -19.75 3.61 -27.83
CA VAL A 152 -18.94 3.62 -29.05
C VAL A 152 -19.40 2.51 -29.99
#